data_390f8f900dcc3d2e7e050e8bce0dd984
#
_entry.id   390f8f900dcc3d2e7e050e8bce0dd984
#
_cell.length_a   1.000
_cell.length_b   1.000
_cell.length_c   1.000
_cell.angle_alpha   90.00
_cell.angle_beta   90.00
_cell.angle_gamma   90.00
#
_symmetry.space_group_name_H-M   'P 1'
#
loop_
_entity.id
_entity.type
_entity.pdbx_description
1 polymer ?
#
loop_
_entity_poly.entity_id
_entity_poly.type
_entity_poly.pdbx_seq_one_letter_code
_entity_poly.pdbx_strand_id
1 'polypeptide(L)'
;MNEIACYQQLIEQHLYGKLGAVKLLRYIELKSGHSDNGHAWIGCVTPSKTGRTLYFNGRGLMKRKGQRRGESGGNYVDMESGESYWVSGVKKNGQDRHWAGSGKVLVESAALSEYLKVIGAKTLDGTRCEVTSTIRQTDIERLSRLANSSGKGWPVDPEKARNPYSFQRNVSRAKE
;
A
#
# COMPACT_ATOMS: atom_id res chain seq x y z
N MET A 1 -30.08 24.60 -15.60
CA MET A 1 -28.98 23.64 -15.53
C MET A 1 -28.30 23.62 -16.89
N ASN A 2 -27.02 23.96 -16.94
CA ASN A 2 -26.28 24.28 -18.16
C ASN A 2 -25.93 23.00 -18.93
N GLU A 3 -26.38 22.82 -20.17
CA GLU A 3 -26.05 21.67 -21.03
C GLU A 3 -24.54 21.42 -21.13
N ILE A 4 -23.73 22.47 -21.08
CA ILE A 4 -22.27 22.40 -21.12
C ILE A 4 -21.71 21.62 -19.91
N ALA A 5 -22.29 21.77 -18.71
CA ALA A 5 -21.88 21.04 -17.53
C ALA A 5 -22.23 19.54 -17.62
N CYS A 6 -23.34 19.21 -18.23
CA CYS A 6 -23.75 17.84 -18.48
C CYS A 6 -22.85 17.15 -19.53
N TYR A 7 -22.46 17.86 -20.60
CA TYR A 7 -21.52 17.36 -21.59
C TYR A 7 -20.11 17.19 -21.01
N GLN A 8 -19.62 18.10 -20.20
CA GLN A 8 -18.33 17.95 -19.52
C GLN A 8 -18.33 16.75 -18.56
N GLN A 9 -19.39 16.55 -17.80
CA GLN A 9 -19.53 15.38 -16.93
C GLN A 9 -19.56 14.05 -17.71
N LEU A 10 -20.25 14.02 -18.86
CA LEU A 10 -20.30 12.86 -19.73
C LEU A 10 -18.94 12.58 -20.42
N ILE A 11 -18.22 13.61 -20.82
CA ILE A 11 -16.87 13.50 -21.39
C ILE A 11 -15.88 13.03 -20.32
N GLU A 12 -15.96 13.55 -19.10
CA GLU A 12 -15.14 13.10 -17.98
C GLU A 12 -15.46 11.64 -17.62
N GLN A 13 -16.72 11.25 -17.51
CA GLN A 13 -17.10 9.85 -17.27
C GLN A 13 -16.67 8.92 -18.40
N HIS A 14 -16.74 9.36 -19.64
CA HIS A 14 -16.34 8.55 -20.81
C HIS A 14 -14.82 8.44 -20.97
N LEU A 15 -14.08 9.51 -20.68
CA LEU A 15 -12.62 9.52 -20.67
C LEU A 15 -12.06 8.79 -19.44
N TYR A 16 -12.64 8.97 -18.26
CA TYR A 16 -12.24 8.22 -17.04
C TYR A 16 -12.67 6.75 -17.07
N GLY A 17 -13.74 6.41 -17.79
CA GLY A 17 -14.16 5.02 -18.00
C GLY A 17 -13.32 4.27 -19.05
N LYS A 18 -12.67 4.99 -19.98
CA LYS A 18 -11.78 4.40 -21.02
C LYS A 18 -10.29 4.49 -20.68
N LEU A 19 -9.86 5.48 -19.90
CA LEU A 19 -8.53 5.43 -19.26
C LEU A 19 -8.70 4.65 -17.96
N GLY A 20 -8.38 3.36 -17.98
CA GLY A 20 -8.31 2.53 -16.79
C GLY A 20 -7.58 3.30 -15.68
N ALA A 21 -8.07 3.20 -14.44
CA ALA A 21 -7.51 3.91 -13.30
C ALA A 21 -5.98 3.87 -13.33
N VAL A 22 -5.33 5.04 -13.23
CA VAL A 22 -3.86 5.15 -13.26
C VAL A 22 -3.28 4.16 -12.27
N LYS A 23 -2.53 3.20 -12.76
CA LYS A 23 -1.81 2.23 -11.94
C LYS A 23 -0.36 2.63 -11.82
N LEU A 24 0.18 2.56 -10.62
CA LEU A 24 1.57 2.92 -10.34
C LEU A 24 2.30 1.70 -9.81
N LEU A 25 3.39 1.31 -10.45
CA LEU A 25 4.26 0.26 -9.94
C LEU A 25 4.93 0.72 -8.65
N ARG A 26 4.76 -0.07 -7.55
CA ARG A 26 5.30 0.25 -6.22
C ARG A 26 5.86 -1.00 -5.55
N TYR A 27 6.85 -0.75 -4.72
CA TYR A 27 7.25 -1.64 -3.65
C TYR A 27 6.41 -1.36 -2.42
N ILE A 28 5.81 -2.39 -1.82
CA ILE A 28 4.93 -2.32 -0.66
C ILE A 28 5.43 -3.34 0.36
N GLU A 29 5.63 -2.94 1.60
CA GLU A 29 6.10 -3.82 2.67
C GLU A 29 5.31 -3.60 3.94
N LEU A 30 4.76 -4.67 4.50
CA LEU A 30 4.13 -4.66 5.81
C LEU A 30 5.20 -4.50 6.89
N LYS A 31 5.13 -3.43 7.67
CA LYS A 31 6.03 -3.15 8.80
C LYS A 31 5.45 -3.76 10.07
N SER A 32 5.41 -5.09 10.13
CA SER A 32 5.00 -5.84 11.30
C SER A 32 6.16 -6.66 11.83
N GLY A 33 6.28 -6.70 13.12
CA GLY A 33 7.27 -7.55 13.76
C GLY A 33 8.64 -6.91 13.98
N HIS A 34 9.55 -7.72 14.47
CA HIS A 34 10.94 -7.37 14.70
C HIS A 34 11.72 -7.57 13.39
N SER A 35 12.61 -6.67 13.03
CA SER A 35 13.54 -6.84 11.91
C SER A 35 12.93 -6.84 10.50
N ASP A 36 11.90 -6.06 10.22
CA ASP A 36 11.33 -5.89 8.86
C ASP A 36 10.98 -7.22 8.15
N ASN A 37 10.44 -8.20 8.89
CA ASN A 37 10.12 -9.54 8.39
C ASN A 37 8.69 -9.65 7.84
N GLY A 38 7.98 -8.54 7.66
CA GLY A 38 6.65 -8.53 7.07
C GLY A 38 6.65 -8.94 5.61
N HIS A 39 5.48 -9.33 5.11
CA HIS A 39 5.31 -9.60 3.68
C HIS A 39 5.65 -8.35 2.85
N ALA A 40 6.31 -8.57 1.72
CA ALA A 40 6.64 -7.51 0.78
C ALA A 40 6.15 -7.86 -0.63
N TRP A 41 5.69 -6.83 -1.36
CA TRP A 41 5.17 -6.97 -2.72
C TRP A 41 5.78 -5.93 -3.65
N ILE A 42 5.84 -6.29 -4.92
CA ILE A 42 5.93 -5.36 -6.04
C ILE A 42 4.66 -5.52 -6.84
N GLY A 43 3.87 -4.46 -6.93
CA GLY A 43 2.57 -4.52 -7.56
C GLY A 43 2.08 -3.15 -8.05
N CYS A 44 0.98 -3.21 -8.78
CA CYS A 44 0.33 -2.03 -9.33
C CYS A 44 -0.70 -1.47 -8.33
N VAL A 45 -0.38 -0.34 -7.72
CA VAL A 45 -1.32 0.37 -6.83
C VAL A 45 -2.16 1.36 -7.61
N THR A 46 -3.41 1.55 -7.18
CA THR A 46 -4.31 2.59 -7.69
C THR A 46 -4.33 3.75 -6.69
N PRO A 47 -3.90 4.96 -7.04
CA PRO A 47 -4.01 6.11 -6.15
C PRO A 47 -5.44 6.65 -6.09
N SER A 48 -5.84 7.21 -4.94
CA SER A 48 -7.03 8.06 -4.84
C SER A 48 -6.85 9.35 -5.64
N LYS A 49 -7.94 10.07 -5.93
CA LYS A 49 -7.90 11.37 -6.64
C LYS A 49 -6.93 12.37 -6.02
N THR A 50 -6.77 12.36 -4.70
CA THR A 50 -5.86 13.25 -3.99
C THR A 50 -4.45 12.68 -3.79
N GLY A 51 -4.20 11.44 -4.20
CA GLY A 51 -2.94 10.71 -3.97
C GLY A 51 -2.65 10.38 -2.49
N ARG A 52 -3.59 10.66 -1.57
CA ARG A 52 -3.41 10.40 -0.14
C ARG A 52 -3.61 8.94 0.24
N THR A 53 -4.40 8.21 -0.52
CA THR A 53 -4.68 6.79 -0.33
C THR A 53 -4.20 6.03 -1.53
N LEU A 54 -3.58 4.88 -1.30
CA LEU A 54 -3.20 3.91 -2.31
C LEU A 54 -4.02 2.64 -2.08
N TYR A 55 -4.61 2.11 -3.13
CA TYR A 55 -5.41 0.88 -3.09
C TYR A 55 -4.60 -0.27 -3.65
N PHE A 56 -4.44 -1.33 -2.85
CA PHE A 56 -3.66 -2.51 -3.23
C PHE A 56 -4.06 -3.73 -2.39
N ASN A 57 -4.17 -4.89 -3.02
CA ASN A 57 -4.37 -6.19 -2.38
C ASN A 57 -5.52 -6.20 -1.35
N GLY A 58 -6.68 -5.65 -1.75
CA GLY A 58 -7.88 -5.55 -0.90
C GLY A 58 -7.82 -4.46 0.17
N ARG A 59 -6.77 -3.62 0.21
CA ARG A 59 -6.50 -2.65 1.27
C ARG A 59 -6.53 -1.21 0.78
N GLY A 60 -6.87 -0.30 1.68
CA GLY A 60 -6.71 1.14 1.51
C GLY A 60 -5.57 1.66 2.39
N LEU A 61 -4.43 1.97 1.80
CA LEU A 61 -3.25 2.45 2.48
C LEU A 61 -3.24 3.98 2.50
N MET A 62 -3.44 4.57 3.66
CA MET A 62 -3.46 6.01 3.83
C MET A 62 -2.09 6.54 4.23
N LYS A 63 -1.65 7.61 3.56
CA LYS A 63 -0.35 8.24 3.83
C LYS A 63 -0.32 8.87 5.22
N ARG A 64 0.69 8.56 6.02
CA ARG A 64 0.91 9.19 7.35
C ARG A 64 1.27 10.66 7.18
N LYS A 65 0.70 11.49 8.05
CA LYS A 65 1.07 12.91 8.17
C LYS A 65 2.18 13.04 9.21
N GLY A 66 3.15 13.94 8.94
CA GLY A 66 4.13 14.36 9.95
C GLY A 66 5.25 13.35 10.25
N GLN A 67 5.40 12.28 9.46
CA GLN A 67 6.54 11.38 9.64
C GLN A 67 7.87 12.11 9.36
N ARG A 68 8.75 12.16 10.36
CA ARG A 68 10.08 12.74 10.21
C ARG A 68 11.00 11.75 9.48
N ARG A 69 11.98 12.30 8.76
CA ARG A 69 13.01 11.48 8.10
C ARG A 69 13.79 10.71 9.18
N GLY A 70 13.83 9.38 9.07
CA GLY A 70 14.52 8.52 10.03
C GLY A 70 13.63 7.89 11.12
N GLU A 71 12.35 8.24 11.20
CA GLU A 71 11.43 7.52 12.08
C GLU A 71 11.22 6.08 11.56
N SER A 72 11.39 5.10 12.47
CA SER A 72 11.09 3.70 12.20
C SER A 72 9.59 3.50 12.02
N GLY A 73 9.21 2.72 11.04
CA GLY A 73 7.82 2.39 10.76
C GLY A 73 7.42 2.70 9.31
N GLY A 74 6.18 2.35 8.96
CA GLY A 74 5.65 2.57 7.62
C GLY A 74 5.29 4.03 7.36
N ASN A 75 5.37 4.44 6.09
CA ASN A 75 4.92 5.75 5.64
C ASN A 75 3.42 5.77 5.25
N TYR A 76 2.77 4.60 5.30
CA TYR A 76 1.34 4.43 5.13
C TYR A 76 0.77 3.57 6.26
N VAL A 77 -0.55 3.65 6.45
CA VAL A 77 -1.32 2.85 7.40
C VAL A 77 -2.53 2.29 6.67
N ASP A 78 -2.81 1.02 6.85
CA ASP A 78 -4.06 0.41 6.39
C ASP A 78 -5.23 0.99 7.18
N MET A 79 -6.24 1.49 6.46
CA MET A 79 -7.39 2.16 7.06
C MET A 79 -8.32 1.24 7.84
N GLU A 80 -8.25 -0.06 7.66
CA GLU A 80 -9.10 -1.02 8.36
C GLU A 80 -8.37 -1.71 9.51
N SER A 81 -7.16 -2.21 9.27
CA SER A 81 -6.40 -2.94 10.30
C SER A 81 -5.51 -2.04 11.17
N GLY A 82 -5.19 -0.83 10.71
CA GLY A 82 -4.22 0.04 11.38
C GLY A 82 -2.76 -0.41 11.22
N GLU A 83 -2.51 -1.47 10.47
CA GLU A 83 -1.16 -1.97 10.20
C GLU A 83 -0.34 -0.95 9.41
N SER A 84 0.94 -0.89 9.74
CA SER A 84 1.89 0.03 9.09
C SER A 84 2.50 -0.59 7.85
N TYR A 85 2.58 0.21 6.79
CA TYR A 85 3.18 -0.19 5.52
C TYR A 85 4.25 0.80 5.09
N TRP A 86 5.33 0.29 4.53
CA TRP A 86 6.28 1.08 3.75
C TRP A 86 5.92 0.96 2.27
N VAL A 87 5.71 2.09 1.61
CA VAL A 87 5.46 2.13 0.18
C VAL A 87 6.45 3.09 -0.48
N SER A 88 7.12 2.62 -1.52
CA SER A 88 8.10 3.39 -2.27
C SER A 88 8.04 3.11 -3.77
N GLY A 89 8.77 3.89 -4.55
CA GLY A 89 9.11 3.52 -5.92
C GLY A 89 10.00 2.28 -5.93
N VAL A 90 9.95 1.54 -7.03
CA VAL A 90 10.82 0.39 -7.27
C VAL A 90 12.24 0.86 -7.60
N LYS A 91 13.25 0.20 -7.06
CA LYS A 91 14.66 0.51 -7.31
C LYS A 91 15.15 -0.15 -8.61
N LYS A 92 15.91 0.58 -9.40
CA LYS A 92 16.48 0.07 -10.66
C LYS A 92 17.43 -1.13 -10.49
N ASN A 93 18.04 -1.27 -9.31
CA ASN A 93 18.95 -2.38 -9.01
C ASN A 93 18.22 -3.64 -8.50
N GLY A 94 16.89 -3.64 -8.43
CA GLY A 94 16.08 -4.75 -7.92
C GLY A 94 16.28 -5.09 -6.44
N GLN A 95 16.93 -4.20 -5.67
CA GLN A 95 17.16 -4.40 -4.24
C GLN A 95 16.16 -3.56 -3.43
N ASP A 96 14.88 -3.85 -3.61
CA ASP A 96 13.80 -3.06 -3.02
C ASP A 96 13.70 -3.28 -1.52
N ARG A 97 13.82 -4.53 -1.06
CA ARG A 97 13.78 -4.88 0.36
C ARG A 97 15.00 -4.34 1.09
N HIS A 98 14.77 -3.86 2.33
CA HIS A 98 15.87 -3.47 3.22
C HIS A 98 16.79 -4.68 3.48
N TRP A 99 18.09 -4.44 3.60
CA TRP A 99 19.11 -5.49 3.79
C TRP A 99 18.87 -6.35 5.04
N ALA A 100 18.26 -5.77 6.08
CA ALA A 100 17.92 -6.48 7.34
C ALA A 100 16.59 -7.26 7.24
N GLY A 101 15.81 -7.08 6.16
CA GLY A 101 14.57 -7.80 5.94
C GLY A 101 14.81 -9.20 5.38
N SER A 102 14.00 -10.17 5.78
CA SER A 102 14.07 -11.55 5.29
C SER A 102 12.86 -11.93 4.42
N GLY A 103 13.00 -13.03 3.70
CA GLY A 103 11.97 -13.59 2.82
C GLY A 103 11.93 -12.95 1.43
N LYS A 104 11.24 -13.63 0.52
CA LYS A 104 11.10 -13.18 -0.87
C LYS A 104 10.11 -12.05 -1.00
N VAL A 105 10.33 -11.20 -2.01
CA VAL A 105 9.37 -10.18 -2.44
C VAL A 105 8.41 -10.81 -3.44
N LEU A 106 7.11 -10.69 -3.20
CA LEU A 106 6.06 -11.22 -4.07
C LEU A 106 5.81 -10.22 -5.20
N VAL A 107 6.10 -10.61 -6.43
CA VAL A 107 5.86 -9.78 -7.61
C VAL A 107 4.50 -10.15 -8.19
N GLU A 108 3.57 -9.19 -8.23
CA GLU A 108 2.28 -9.36 -8.88
C GLU A 108 2.47 -9.75 -10.35
N SER A 109 1.83 -10.83 -10.80
CA SER A 109 1.96 -11.32 -12.19
C SER A 109 1.64 -10.23 -13.22
N ALA A 110 0.64 -9.40 -12.96
CA ALA A 110 0.28 -8.27 -13.82
C ALA A 110 1.32 -7.15 -13.86
N ALA A 111 2.16 -7.03 -12.82
CA ALA A 111 3.21 -6.03 -12.71
C ALA A 111 4.58 -6.51 -13.22
N LEU A 112 4.72 -7.82 -13.47
CA LEU A 112 6.01 -8.46 -13.75
C LEU A 112 6.73 -7.83 -14.94
N SER A 113 6.04 -7.64 -16.06
CA SER A 113 6.65 -7.08 -17.28
C SER A 113 7.17 -5.66 -17.07
N GLU A 114 6.42 -4.82 -16.34
CA GLU A 114 6.83 -3.46 -16.03
C GLU A 114 8.00 -3.45 -15.04
N TYR A 115 7.97 -4.30 -14.03
CA TYR A 115 9.06 -4.45 -13.08
C TYR A 115 10.37 -4.86 -13.75
N LEU A 116 10.35 -5.88 -14.61
CA LEU A 116 11.53 -6.35 -15.35
C LEU A 116 12.14 -5.24 -16.24
N LYS A 117 11.28 -4.41 -16.86
CA LYS A 117 11.75 -3.22 -17.62
C LYS A 117 12.47 -2.22 -16.71
N VAL A 118 11.93 -1.95 -15.52
CA VAL A 118 12.54 -0.99 -14.59
C VAL A 118 13.91 -1.45 -14.12
N ILE A 119 14.08 -2.74 -13.81
CA ILE A 119 15.36 -3.30 -13.34
C ILE A 119 16.31 -3.68 -14.48
N GLY A 120 15.87 -3.59 -15.74
CA GLY A 120 16.69 -3.95 -16.91
C GLY A 120 17.00 -5.43 -17.01
N ALA A 121 16.17 -6.32 -16.43
CA ALA A 121 16.38 -7.76 -16.39
C ALA A 121 15.41 -8.49 -17.34
N LYS A 122 15.83 -9.66 -17.83
CA LYS A 122 14.97 -10.54 -18.64
C LYS A 122 14.13 -11.49 -17.78
N THR A 123 14.62 -11.83 -16.60
CA THR A 123 13.99 -12.77 -15.66
C THR A 123 14.16 -12.27 -14.23
N LEU A 124 13.29 -12.74 -13.34
CA LEU A 124 13.43 -12.47 -11.90
C LEU A 124 14.59 -13.28 -11.30
N ASP A 125 15.24 -12.68 -10.30
CA ASP A 125 16.08 -13.41 -9.38
C ASP A 125 15.21 -14.24 -8.42
N GLY A 126 15.07 -15.53 -8.68
CA GLY A 126 14.25 -16.45 -7.89
C GLY A 126 14.72 -16.64 -6.44
N THR A 127 15.92 -16.17 -6.08
CA THR A 127 16.40 -16.17 -4.69
C THR A 127 15.76 -15.04 -3.88
N ARG A 128 15.43 -13.92 -4.51
CA ARG A 128 14.91 -12.69 -3.89
C ARG A 128 13.44 -12.44 -4.15
N CYS A 129 12.94 -12.89 -5.28
CA CYS A 129 11.60 -12.62 -5.73
C CYS A 129 10.83 -13.89 -6.11
N GLU A 130 9.51 -13.80 -6.00
CA GLU A 130 8.59 -14.85 -6.42
C GLU A 130 7.37 -14.22 -7.09
N VAL A 131 6.91 -14.78 -8.21
CA VAL A 131 5.70 -14.30 -8.88
C VAL A 131 4.47 -14.79 -8.14
N THR A 132 3.53 -13.90 -7.91
CA THR A 132 2.24 -14.22 -7.29
C THR A 132 1.07 -13.77 -8.14
N SER A 133 0.03 -14.60 -8.22
CA SER A 133 -1.28 -14.27 -8.78
C SER A 133 -2.34 -14.03 -7.69
N THR A 134 -1.98 -14.20 -6.41
CA THR A 134 -2.92 -14.13 -5.27
C THR A 134 -3.13 -12.71 -4.73
N ILE A 135 -3.13 -11.71 -5.61
CA ILE A 135 -3.47 -10.34 -5.23
C ILE A 135 -4.99 -10.20 -5.16
N ARG A 136 -5.50 -9.81 -4.00
CA ARG A 136 -6.94 -9.61 -3.79
C ARG A 136 -7.43 -8.39 -4.55
N GLN A 137 -8.56 -8.52 -5.21
CA GLN A 137 -9.25 -7.38 -5.79
C GLN A 137 -9.61 -6.38 -4.69
N THR A 138 -9.40 -5.10 -4.96
CA THR A 138 -9.66 -4.03 -3.99
C THR A 138 -10.97 -3.32 -4.32
N ASP A 139 -11.91 -3.33 -3.38
CA ASP A 139 -13.14 -2.55 -3.47
C ASP A 139 -12.84 -1.09 -3.15
N ILE A 140 -12.41 -0.35 -4.20
CA ILE A 140 -12.00 1.05 -4.11
C ILE A 140 -13.17 1.93 -3.69
N GLU A 141 -14.38 1.61 -4.12
CA GLU A 141 -15.56 2.42 -3.82
C GLU A 141 -15.92 2.35 -2.34
N ARG A 142 -15.94 1.15 -1.76
CA ARG A 142 -16.16 0.95 -0.32
C ARG A 142 -15.09 1.67 0.51
N LEU A 143 -13.81 1.48 0.17
CA LEU A 143 -12.70 2.10 0.88
C LEU A 143 -12.67 3.62 0.73
N SER A 144 -13.08 4.15 -0.42
CA SER A 144 -13.20 5.60 -0.63
C SER A 144 -14.30 6.21 0.22
N ARG A 145 -15.44 5.51 0.38
CA ARG A 145 -16.50 5.94 1.30
C ARG A 145 -16.01 5.94 2.74
N LEU A 146 -15.28 4.90 3.15
CA LEU A 146 -14.69 4.82 4.49
C LEU A 146 -13.72 5.99 4.75
N ALA A 147 -12.85 6.31 3.79
CA ALA A 147 -11.92 7.44 3.88
C ALA A 147 -12.62 8.79 4.05
N ASN A 148 -13.77 8.98 3.40
CA ASN A 148 -14.53 10.22 3.45
C ASN A 148 -15.38 10.34 4.73
N SER A 149 -15.89 9.24 5.27
CA SER A 149 -16.65 9.22 6.53
C SER A 149 -15.77 9.47 7.76
N SER A 150 -14.49 9.14 7.68
CA SER A 150 -13.48 9.36 8.74
C SER A 150 -13.01 10.82 8.84
N GLY A 151 -13.72 11.77 8.26
CA GLY A 151 -13.31 13.19 8.09
C GLY A 151 -13.09 14.02 9.34
N LYS A 152 -13.18 13.44 10.55
CA LYS A 152 -12.88 14.10 11.83
C LYS A 152 -12.07 13.23 12.78
N GLY A 153 -10.93 12.76 12.35
CA GLY A 153 -10.06 11.98 13.21
C GLY A 153 -10.01 10.52 12.80
N TRP A 154 -8.85 10.10 12.55
CA TRP A 154 -8.48 8.72 12.31
C TRP A 154 -8.94 7.84 13.48
N PRO A 155 -9.66 6.74 13.29
CA PRO A 155 -10.14 5.88 14.37
C PRO A 155 -9.02 5.10 15.07
N VAL A 156 -7.78 5.19 14.58
CA VAL A 156 -6.65 4.52 15.22
C VAL A 156 -6.08 5.44 16.28
N ASP A 157 -6.24 5.02 17.54
CA ASP A 157 -5.55 5.59 18.69
C ASP A 157 -4.05 5.79 18.34
N PRO A 158 -3.55 7.05 18.34
CA PRO A 158 -2.16 7.34 17.99
C PRO A 158 -1.15 6.57 18.85
N GLU A 159 -1.53 6.19 20.07
CA GLU A 159 -0.71 5.41 20.99
C GLU A 159 -0.63 3.94 20.57
N LYS A 160 -1.71 3.34 20.06
CA LYS A 160 -1.71 2.00 19.46
C LYS A 160 -0.92 1.96 18.15
N ALA A 161 -0.95 3.04 17.37
CA ALA A 161 -0.15 3.16 16.14
C ALA A 161 1.36 3.35 16.42
N ARG A 162 1.73 3.88 17.60
CA ARG A 162 3.13 4.08 18.00
C ARG A 162 3.79 2.81 18.52
N ASN A 163 3.04 1.87 19.06
CA ASN A 163 3.60 0.63 19.60
C ASN A 163 2.66 -0.55 19.42
N PRO A 164 2.66 -1.22 18.25
CA PRO A 164 1.87 -2.42 18.02
C PRO A 164 2.23 -3.58 18.96
N TYR A 165 3.34 -3.48 19.72
CA TYR A 165 3.80 -4.48 20.69
C TYR A 165 3.34 -4.26 22.13
N SER A 166 2.67 -3.14 22.46
CA SER A 166 2.21 -2.86 23.82
C SER A 166 1.08 -3.81 24.26
N PHE A 167 0.40 -4.47 23.32
CA PHE A 167 -0.72 -5.35 23.62
C PHE A 167 -0.32 -6.72 24.17
N GLN A 168 0.92 -7.19 23.95
CA GLN A 168 1.36 -8.51 24.44
C GLN A 168 1.91 -8.53 25.86
N ARG A 169 2.21 -7.37 26.48
CA ARG A 169 2.78 -7.31 27.83
C ARG A 169 1.78 -7.46 28.98
N ASN A 170 0.48 -7.31 28.71
CA ASN A 170 -0.53 -7.32 29.77
C ASN A 170 -1.23 -8.68 29.99
N VAL A 171 -0.92 -9.70 29.18
CA VAL A 171 -1.53 -11.04 29.35
C VAL A 171 -0.73 -11.93 30.31
N SER A 172 0.54 -11.59 30.59
CA SER A 172 1.42 -12.44 31.42
C SER A 172 1.42 -12.07 32.91
N ARG A 173 0.68 -11.05 33.36
CA ARG A 173 0.64 -10.61 34.76
C ARG A 173 -0.63 -10.95 35.52
N ALA A 174 -1.55 -11.74 34.95
CA ALA A 174 -2.81 -12.13 35.60
C ALA A 174 -2.85 -13.62 35.95
N LYS A 175 -1.69 -14.24 36.25
CA LYS A 175 -1.60 -15.56 36.84
C LYS A 175 -0.41 -15.63 37.79
N GLU A 176 -0.58 -15.10 38.98
CA GLU A 176 0.03 -15.54 40.25
C GLU A 176 -0.94 -15.19 41.40
#